data_64a4b9c64039707550aab45d152d0f20
#
_entry.id   64a4b9c64039707550aab45d152d0f20
#
_cell.length_a   1.000
_cell.length_b   1.000
_cell.length_c   1.000
_cell.angle_alpha   90.00
_cell.angle_beta   90.00
_cell.angle_gamma   90.00
#
_symmetry.space_group_name_H-M   'P 1'
#
loop_
_entity.id
_entity.type
_entity.pdbx_description
1 polymer ?
#
loop_
_entity_poly.entity_id
_entity_poly.type
_entity_poly.pdbx_seq_one_letter_code
_entity_poly.pdbx_strand_id
1 'polypeptide(L)'
;MDNELIKSCEAKAAAWLSSSVYDAATQAEVRKMLDNPDKTDLVESFYQNLEFGTGGLRGIMGVGTNRMNIYTVGAATQGLSNYLNKNFKDLKQIAVVVGHDCRNNSRLFAEVSANIFAANGIKVYLFDDMRPTPEMSFAIRQLGCQSGIILTASHNPKEYNGYKAYWDDGAQVLAPHDKGIIDEVNKVGAEDIKGLHTVLDTANPLIEIIGEEIDKLYLDKIKTISIDPEAIRRQKDMKIVYTPIHGTGMMLIPRSLQLWGFENVNTVPEQMVKDGNFPTVVSPNPENAEALSMAIALAKKIDADIVMASDPDADRVGMACKDSNGEWVLVNGNQTCMIFLYYIIKNRIAMGKMKGNEFVVKTIVTTELIKAIADKNNVEMYDCYTGFKWIASVIRENEGKKQYIGGGEESYGFLAEDFVRDKDAVSACSLLAEICAWAKDQGKTLFDVLMDIYVEYGFSLNHTVNVVKPGKTGADEIKQMMVNFRTNPPKELAGSEVVLTKDYQSLKATDNKGNVTDIAQPATSNVLQWYTADGTKVSVRPSGTEPKIKFYIEVTGEMKCPKCYAEAEKKAMQTVEAVKVSLGL
;
A
#
# COMPACT_ATOMS: atom_id res chain seq x y z
N MET A 1 -27.81 3.72 -22.07
CA MET A 1 -26.93 4.88 -21.75
C MET A 1 -27.68 6.16 -22.06
N ASP A 2 -27.42 7.21 -21.30
CA ASP A 2 -28.02 8.54 -21.52
C ASP A 2 -27.47 9.16 -22.82
N ASN A 3 -28.37 9.60 -23.71
CA ASN A 3 -28.01 10.21 -25.01
C ASN A 3 -27.23 11.53 -24.87
N GLU A 4 -27.45 12.30 -23.77
CA GLU A 4 -26.70 13.53 -23.51
C GLU A 4 -25.26 13.23 -23.11
N LEU A 5 -25.05 12.17 -22.31
CA LEU A 5 -23.73 11.71 -21.93
C LEU A 5 -22.93 11.24 -23.15
N ILE A 6 -23.54 10.44 -24.02
CA ILE A 6 -22.89 9.98 -25.26
C ILE A 6 -22.45 11.17 -26.12
N LYS A 7 -23.32 12.14 -26.37
CA LYS A 7 -22.98 13.35 -27.14
C LYS A 7 -21.85 14.16 -26.52
N SER A 8 -21.82 14.27 -25.19
CA SER A 8 -20.73 14.94 -24.47
C SER A 8 -19.39 14.21 -24.67
N CYS A 9 -19.40 12.88 -24.60
CA CYS A 9 -18.20 12.07 -24.85
C CYS A 9 -17.75 12.15 -26.31
N GLU A 10 -18.68 12.11 -27.26
CA GLU A 10 -18.38 12.31 -28.71
C GLU A 10 -17.74 13.66 -29.00
N ALA A 11 -18.21 14.73 -28.34
CA ALA A 11 -17.62 16.06 -28.48
C ALA A 11 -16.18 16.12 -27.94
N LYS A 12 -15.92 15.52 -26.77
CA LYS A 12 -14.56 15.43 -26.21
C LYS A 12 -13.62 14.61 -27.09
N ALA A 13 -14.09 13.48 -27.60
CA ALA A 13 -13.32 12.63 -28.49
C ALA A 13 -13.03 13.33 -29.84
N ALA A 14 -13.99 14.05 -30.41
CA ALA A 14 -13.80 14.84 -31.61
C ALA A 14 -12.76 15.97 -31.42
N ALA A 15 -12.70 16.58 -30.24
CA ALA A 15 -11.66 17.56 -29.93
C ALA A 15 -10.25 16.94 -29.97
N TRP A 16 -10.08 15.68 -29.54
CA TRP A 16 -8.82 14.96 -29.66
C TRP A 16 -8.41 14.72 -31.13
N LEU A 17 -9.37 14.49 -32.04
CA LEU A 17 -9.08 14.33 -33.48
C LEU A 17 -8.65 15.62 -34.14
N SER A 18 -9.09 16.77 -33.65
CA SER A 18 -8.79 18.08 -34.24
C SER A 18 -7.51 18.73 -33.76
N SER A 19 -6.93 18.23 -32.65
CA SER A 19 -5.69 18.78 -32.06
C SER A 19 -4.47 17.99 -32.53
N SER A 20 -3.43 18.72 -32.95
CA SER A 20 -2.14 18.16 -33.39
C SER A 20 -1.27 17.65 -32.19
N VAL A 21 -1.70 17.88 -30.97
CA VAL A 21 -1.01 17.37 -29.78
C VAL A 21 -1.13 15.84 -29.69
N TYR A 22 -2.25 15.28 -30.15
CA TYR A 22 -2.47 13.85 -30.10
C TYR A 22 -1.86 13.18 -31.33
N ASP A 23 -1.03 12.15 -31.09
CA ASP A 23 -0.36 11.41 -32.16
C ASP A 23 -1.34 10.63 -33.05
N ALA A 24 -0.86 10.20 -34.21
CA ALA A 24 -1.69 9.55 -35.24
C ALA A 24 -2.29 8.21 -34.73
N ALA A 25 -1.58 7.47 -33.90
CA ALA A 25 -2.06 6.19 -33.34
C ALA A 25 -3.21 6.45 -32.34
N THR A 26 -3.03 7.42 -31.45
CA THR A 26 -4.08 7.89 -30.54
C THR A 26 -5.33 8.36 -31.29
N GLN A 27 -5.16 9.19 -32.32
CA GLN A 27 -6.28 9.65 -33.13
C GLN A 27 -7.00 8.51 -33.89
N ALA A 28 -6.25 7.50 -34.34
CA ALA A 28 -6.85 6.32 -34.97
C ALA A 28 -7.74 5.52 -34.00
N GLU A 29 -7.29 5.32 -32.75
CA GLU A 29 -8.10 4.64 -31.73
C GLU A 29 -9.34 5.47 -31.36
N VAL A 30 -9.23 6.79 -31.22
CA VAL A 30 -10.37 7.68 -30.95
C VAL A 30 -11.40 7.57 -32.08
N ARG A 31 -10.96 7.57 -33.35
CA ARG A 31 -11.84 7.42 -34.51
C ARG A 31 -12.58 6.09 -34.50
N LYS A 32 -11.88 5.01 -34.18
CA LYS A 32 -12.46 3.68 -34.05
C LYS A 32 -13.56 3.62 -32.96
N MET A 33 -13.35 4.30 -31.81
CA MET A 33 -14.38 4.42 -30.77
C MET A 33 -15.59 5.22 -31.24
N LEU A 34 -15.37 6.32 -31.99
CA LEU A 34 -16.44 7.15 -32.54
C LEU A 34 -17.25 6.41 -33.62
N ASP A 35 -16.61 5.60 -34.43
CA ASP A 35 -17.26 4.84 -35.51
C ASP A 35 -17.98 3.58 -35.01
N ASN A 36 -17.66 3.11 -33.78
CA ASN A 36 -18.29 1.94 -33.19
C ASN A 36 -19.75 2.23 -32.82
N PRO A 37 -20.73 1.43 -33.27
CA PRO A 37 -22.13 1.56 -32.82
C PRO A 37 -22.32 1.36 -31.34
N ASP A 38 -21.53 0.47 -30.74
CA ASP A 38 -21.47 0.32 -29.28
C ASP A 38 -20.58 1.44 -28.68
N LYS A 39 -21.21 2.38 -27.99
CA LYS A 39 -20.55 3.55 -27.40
C LYS A 39 -20.00 3.29 -26.00
N THR A 40 -20.03 2.06 -25.50
CA THR A 40 -19.62 1.75 -24.14
C THR A 40 -18.16 2.15 -23.88
N ASP A 41 -17.23 1.75 -24.76
CA ASP A 41 -15.81 2.09 -24.60
C ASP A 41 -15.55 3.59 -24.77
N LEU A 42 -16.24 4.26 -25.70
CA LEU A 42 -16.17 5.72 -25.85
C LEU A 42 -16.60 6.44 -24.55
N VAL A 43 -17.73 6.04 -23.99
CA VAL A 43 -18.24 6.65 -22.76
C VAL A 43 -17.29 6.39 -21.59
N GLU A 44 -16.86 5.16 -21.39
CA GLU A 44 -15.90 4.80 -20.32
C GLU A 44 -14.57 5.57 -20.43
N SER A 45 -14.16 5.90 -21.66
CA SER A 45 -12.91 6.62 -21.93
C SER A 45 -13.01 8.13 -21.77
N PHE A 46 -14.20 8.74 -21.95
CA PHE A 46 -14.36 10.20 -22.04
C PHE A 46 -15.43 10.82 -21.11
N TYR A 47 -16.17 10.02 -20.29
CA TYR A 47 -17.26 10.58 -19.46
C TYR A 47 -16.77 11.57 -18.40
N GLN A 48 -15.55 11.41 -17.93
CA GLN A 48 -14.87 12.29 -16.98
C GLN A 48 -13.38 12.42 -17.29
N ASN A 49 -12.69 13.25 -16.55
CA ASN A 49 -11.23 13.26 -16.53
C ASN A 49 -10.73 12.30 -15.44
N LEU A 50 -9.59 11.66 -15.67
CA LEU A 50 -8.92 10.87 -14.65
C LEU A 50 -8.50 11.80 -13.51
N GLU A 51 -9.06 11.58 -12.33
CA GLU A 51 -8.80 12.45 -11.18
C GLU A 51 -7.41 12.20 -10.60
N PHE A 52 -6.67 13.29 -10.39
CA PHE A 52 -5.51 13.26 -9.51
C PHE A 52 -6.01 13.25 -8.08
N GLY A 53 -6.09 12.05 -7.48
CA GLY A 53 -6.52 11.87 -6.09
C GLY A 53 -5.43 12.27 -5.08
N THR A 54 -5.72 12.06 -3.80
CA THR A 54 -4.84 12.43 -2.68
C THR A 54 -3.50 11.68 -2.63
N GLY A 55 -2.91 11.32 -3.73
CA GLY A 55 -1.62 10.59 -3.79
C GLY A 55 -1.20 10.28 -5.22
N GLY A 56 -1.96 10.74 -6.22
CA GLY A 56 -1.64 10.55 -7.63
C GLY A 56 -2.82 10.08 -8.48
N LEU A 57 -2.52 9.51 -9.64
CA LEU A 57 -3.49 8.94 -10.58
C LEU A 57 -3.52 7.41 -10.45
N ARG A 58 -4.67 6.82 -10.74
CA ARG A 58 -4.82 5.38 -10.98
C ARG A 58 -5.98 5.11 -11.92
N GLY A 59 -5.76 4.32 -12.95
CA GLY A 59 -6.81 3.99 -13.91
C GLY A 59 -6.41 2.88 -14.88
N ILE A 60 -7.37 2.46 -15.69
CA ILE A 60 -7.13 1.54 -16.81
C ILE A 60 -6.32 2.28 -17.86
N MET A 61 -5.33 1.59 -18.45
CA MET A 61 -4.54 2.13 -19.56
C MET A 61 -5.37 2.18 -20.84
N GLY A 62 -5.19 3.23 -21.64
CA GLY A 62 -5.86 3.40 -22.92
C GLY A 62 -6.00 4.85 -23.34
N VAL A 63 -6.71 5.06 -24.44
CA VAL A 63 -6.97 6.38 -25.01
C VAL A 63 -8.19 7.01 -24.34
N GLY A 64 -8.12 8.30 -24.04
CA GLY A 64 -9.22 9.07 -23.46
C GLY A 64 -8.84 9.82 -22.19
N THR A 65 -9.70 10.74 -21.77
CA THR A 65 -9.48 11.60 -20.62
C THR A 65 -9.60 10.85 -19.28
N ASN A 66 -10.30 9.72 -19.25
CA ASN A 66 -10.49 8.85 -18.08
C ASN A 66 -9.61 7.59 -18.13
N ARG A 67 -8.50 7.65 -18.83
CA ARG A 67 -7.55 6.54 -19.01
C ARG A 67 -6.13 6.97 -18.66
N MET A 68 -5.30 6.01 -18.24
CA MET A 68 -3.85 6.21 -18.09
C MET A 68 -3.19 6.18 -19.47
N ASN A 69 -2.60 7.28 -19.88
CA ASN A 69 -1.86 7.45 -21.12
C ASN A 69 -0.83 8.58 -20.99
N ILE A 70 -0.03 8.81 -22.02
CA ILE A 70 1.03 9.84 -22.00
C ILE A 70 0.48 11.26 -21.79
N TYR A 71 -0.76 11.53 -22.19
CA TYR A 71 -1.38 12.86 -22.05
C TYR A 71 -1.87 13.11 -20.62
N THR A 72 -2.53 12.13 -19.99
CA THR A 72 -2.99 12.24 -18.60
C THR A 72 -1.82 12.22 -17.61
N VAL A 73 -0.82 11.36 -17.85
CA VAL A 73 0.46 11.37 -17.10
C VAL A 73 1.20 12.69 -17.34
N GLY A 74 1.22 13.17 -18.57
CA GLY A 74 1.84 14.43 -18.96
C GLY A 74 1.22 15.63 -18.24
N ALA A 75 -0.11 15.72 -18.23
CA ALA A 75 -0.83 16.78 -17.52
C ALA A 75 -0.55 16.76 -16.01
N ALA A 76 -0.53 15.57 -15.40
CA ALA A 76 -0.18 15.40 -14.00
C ALA A 76 1.25 15.86 -13.71
N THR A 77 2.21 15.48 -14.56
CA THR A 77 3.63 15.86 -14.40
C THR A 77 3.85 17.36 -14.64
N GLN A 78 3.16 17.95 -15.62
CA GLN A 78 3.21 19.41 -15.85
C GLN A 78 2.63 20.17 -14.65
N GLY A 79 1.48 19.75 -14.14
CA GLY A 79 0.87 20.36 -12.95
C GLY A 79 1.76 20.25 -11.70
N LEU A 80 2.37 19.08 -11.47
CA LEU A 80 3.34 18.89 -10.40
C LEU A 80 4.57 19.79 -10.60
N SER A 81 5.09 19.91 -11.84
CA SER A 81 6.20 20.81 -12.16
C SER A 81 5.87 22.27 -11.86
N ASN A 82 4.66 22.72 -12.23
CA ASN A 82 4.17 24.06 -11.94
C ASN A 82 4.11 24.32 -10.42
N TYR A 83 3.60 23.33 -9.67
CA TYR A 83 3.49 23.42 -8.22
C TYR A 83 4.86 23.48 -7.54
N LEU A 84 5.80 22.63 -7.96
CA LEU A 84 7.17 22.60 -7.44
C LEU A 84 7.89 23.93 -7.70
N ASN A 85 7.81 24.46 -8.93
CA ASN A 85 8.41 25.73 -9.29
C ASN A 85 7.87 26.93 -8.48
N LYS A 86 6.61 26.86 -8.03
CA LYS A 86 6.01 27.88 -7.14
C LYS A 86 6.49 27.75 -5.70
N ASN A 87 6.54 26.52 -5.19
CA ASN A 87 6.85 26.28 -3.77
C ASN A 87 8.34 26.36 -3.46
N PHE A 88 9.20 26.03 -4.42
CA PHE A 88 10.65 26.00 -4.26
C PHE A 88 11.38 27.04 -5.12
N LYS A 89 10.70 28.16 -5.43
CA LYS A 89 11.23 29.24 -6.30
C LYS A 89 12.58 29.83 -5.85
N ASP A 90 12.89 29.73 -4.57
CA ASP A 90 14.11 30.27 -3.98
C ASP A 90 15.30 29.28 -4.06
N LEU A 91 15.06 28.03 -4.46
CA LEU A 91 16.12 27.05 -4.69
C LEU A 91 16.81 27.30 -6.03
N LYS A 92 18.13 27.16 -6.04
CA LYS A 92 18.92 27.26 -7.26
C LYS A 92 18.56 26.16 -8.27
N GLN A 93 18.28 24.97 -7.80
CA GLN A 93 17.89 23.82 -8.59
C GLN A 93 16.88 22.96 -7.82
N ILE A 94 15.72 22.74 -8.40
CA ILE A 94 14.74 21.77 -7.91
C ILE A 94 15.09 20.41 -8.51
N ALA A 95 14.99 19.34 -7.72
CA ALA A 95 15.27 17.98 -8.17
C ALA A 95 14.12 17.03 -7.81
N VAL A 96 13.93 16.01 -8.64
CA VAL A 96 12.94 14.96 -8.45
C VAL A 96 13.54 13.59 -8.76
N VAL A 97 13.00 12.54 -8.12
CA VAL A 97 13.28 11.13 -8.47
C VAL A 97 12.12 10.59 -9.30
N VAL A 98 12.42 9.81 -10.32
CA VAL A 98 11.43 9.13 -11.16
C VAL A 98 11.74 7.64 -11.20
N GLY A 99 10.77 6.82 -10.77
CA GLY A 99 10.83 5.37 -10.79
C GLY A 99 9.62 4.73 -11.49
N HIS A 100 9.70 3.42 -11.72
CA HIS A 100 8.60 2.66 -12.31
C HIS A 100 8.64 1.19 -11.90
N ASP A 101 7.50 0.50 -11.99
CA ASP A 101 7.38 -0.94 -11.80
C ASP A 101 7.50 -1.72 -13.13
N CYS A 102 7.14 -3.01 -13.11
CA CYS A 102 7.22 -3.91 -14.26
C CYS A 102 6.04 -3.77 -15.25
N ARG A 103 5.02 -2.98 -14.94
CA ARG A 103 3.78 -2.91 -15.73
C ARG A 103 4.02 -2.40 -17.13
N ASN A 104 3.15 -2.83 -18.06
CA ASN A 104 3.11 -2.28 -19.40
C ASN A 104 3.01 -0.75 -19.33
N ASN A 105 3.76 -0.07 -20.18
CA ASN A 105 3.87 1.39 -20.26
C ASN A 105 4.47 2.11 -19.04
N SER A 106 4.79 1.45 -17.91
CA SER A 106 5.39 2.14 -16.75
C SER A 106 6.71 2.82 -17.12
N ARG A 107 7.59 2.14 -17.86
CA ARG A 107 8.85 2.73 -18.36
C ARG A 107 8.60 3.92 -19.28
N LEU A 108 7.68 3.80 -20.25
CA LEU A 108 7.31 4.89 -21.15
C LEU A 108 6.79 6.11 -20.36
N PHE A 109 5.90 5.89 -19.42
CA PHE A 109 5.36 6.98 -18.59
C PHE A 109 6.44 7.64 -17.71
N ALA A 110 7.41 6.88 -17.23
CA ALA A 110 8.56 7.42 -16.49
C ALA A 110 9.43 8.31 -17.38
N GLU A 111 9.74 7.88 -18.60
CA GLU A 111 10.52 8.66 -19.58
C GLU A 111 9.81 9.94 -20.02
N VAL A 112 8.50 9.87 -20.29
CA VAL A 112 7.67 11.04 -20.60
C VAL A 112 7.70 12.03 -19.42
N SER A 113 7.53 11.54 -18.19
CA SER A 113 7.58 12.39 -17.01
C SER A 113 8.95 13.03 -16.81
N ALA A 114 10.03 12.29 -17.02
CA ALA A 114 11.41 12.82 -16.94
C ALA A 114 11.64 13.97 -17.94
N ASN A 115 11.21 13.80 -19.17
CA ASN A 115 11.28 14.86 -20.20
C ASN A 115 10.51 16.11 -19.81
N ILE A 116 9.29 15.95 -19.26
CA ILE A 116 8.44 17.07 -18.85
C ILE A 116 9.08 17.82 -17.67
N PHE A 117 9.57 17.13 -16.65
CA PHE A 117 10.30 17.78 -15.56
C PHE A 117 11.51 18.55 -16.06
N ALA A 118 12.35 17.92 -16.91
CA ALA A 118 13.52 18.58 -17.49
C ALA A 118 13.15 19.81 -18.35
N ALA A 119 12.08 19.72 -19.16
CA ALA A 119 11.56 20.83 -19.95
C ALA A 119 11.01 21.99 -19.10
N ASN A 120 10.72 21.74 -17.82
CA ASN A 120 10.35 22.75 -16.82
C ASN A 120 11.52 23.21 -15.93
N GLY A 121 12.78 22.85 -16.29
CA GLY A 121 13.99 23.26 -15.58
C GLY A 121 14.26 22.49 -14.29
N ILE A 122 13.59 21.36 -14.09
CA ILE A 122 13.73 20.52 -12.90
C ILE A 122 14.74 19.40 -13.18
N LYS A 123 15.72 19.22 -12.29
CA LYS A 123 16.67 18.11 -12.33
C LYS A 123 15.94 16.79 -12.05
N VAL A 124 16.21 15.77 -12.85
CA VAL A 124 15.60 14.46 -12.76
C VAL A 124 16.64 13.41 -12.46
N TYR A 125 16.42 12.62 -11.41
CA TYR A 125 17.12 11.36 -11.16
C TYR A 125 16.18 10.23 -11.61
N LEU A 126 16.47 9.64 -12.77
CA LEU A 126 15.66 8.57 -13.37
C LEU A 126 16.31 7.22 -13.12
N PHE A 127 15.62 6.29 -12.50
CA PHE A 127 16.13 4.93 -12.36
C PHE A 127 16.32 4.27 -13.73
N ASP A 128 17.44 3.55 -13.89
CA ASP A 128 17.84 2.85 -15.11
C ASP A 128 16.89 1.71 -15.50
N ASP A 129 16.32 1.05 -14.51
CA ASP A 129 15.29 0.00 -14.65
C ASP A 129 14.26 0.14 -13.52
N MET A 130 13.29 -0.77 -13.47
CA MET A 130 12.30 -0.83 -12.40
C MET A 130 12.94 -0.93 -11.02
N ARG A 131 12.38 -0.24 -10.03
CA ARG A 131 12.81 -0.31 -8.63
C ARG A 131 11.58 -0.31 -7.70
N PRO A 132 11.76 -0.85 -6.46
CA PRO A 132 10.74 -0.81 -5.42
C PRO A 132 10.29 0.60 -5.06
N THR A 133 8.99 0.75 -4.77
CA THR A 133 8.43 2.01 -4.24
C THR A 133 9.21 2.55 -3.03
N PRO A 134 9.57 1.74 -2.01
CA PRO A 134 10.34 2.24 -0.87
C PRO A 134 11.74 2.74 -1.24
N GLU A 135 12.40 2.16 -2.23
CA GLU A 135 13.70 2.67 -2.68
C GLU A 135 13.58 4.05 -3.32
N MET A 136 12.51 4.33 -4.05
CA MET A 136 12.25 5.66 -4.58
C MET A 136 12.04 6.67 -3.43
N SER A 137 11.30 6.30 -2.37
CA SER A 137 11.19 7.11 -1.15
C SER A 137 12.56 7.37 -0.49
N PHE A 138 13.42 6.34 -0.41
CA PHE A 138 14.78 6.46 0.07
C PHE A 138 15.62 7.42 -0.79
N ALA A 139 15.55 7.27 -2.12
CA ALA A 139 16.31 8.09 -3.06
C ALA A 139 15.95 9.59 -2.96
N ILE A 140 14.65 9.94 -2.78
CA ILE A 140 14.23 11.33 -2.56
C ILE A 140 14.97 11.91 -1.37
N ARG A 141 15.01 11.22 -0.25
CA ARG A 141 15.67 11.66 0.99
C ARG A 141 17.19 11.68 0.84
N GLN A 142 17.77 10.63 0.25
CA GLN A 142 19.21 10.48 0.08
C GLN A 142 19.81 11.54 -0.85
N LEU A 143 19.10 11.89 -1.92
CA LEU A 143 19.53 12.87 -2.91
C LEU A 143 19.06 14.30 -2.60
N GLY A 144 18.29 14.51 -1.54
CA GLY A 144 17.76 15.82 -1.15
C GLY A 144 16.79 16.40 -2.18
N CYS A 145 16.00 15.56 -2.82
CA CYS A 145 15.02 15.96 -3.82
C CYS A 145 13.78 16.58 -3.16
N GLN A 146 13.10 17.48 -3.87
CA GLN A 146 11.89 18.14 -3.40
C GLN A 146 10.63 17.30 -3.65
N SER A 147 10.72 16.33 -4.55
CA SER A 147 9.61 15.44 -4.88
C SER A 147 10.13 14.18 -5.55
N GLY A 148 9.24 13.24 -5.78
CA GLY A 148 9.47 12.06 -6.61
C GLY A 148 8.16 11.46 -7.07
N ILE A 149 8.25 10.65 -8.11
CA ILE A 149 7.11 9.90 -8.63
C ILE A 149 7.48 8.45 -8.92
N ILE A 150 6.50 7.57 -8.80
CA ILE A 150 6.65 6.21 -9.28
C ILE A 150 5.43 5.79 -10.10
N LEU A 151 5.69 5.22 -11.29
CA LEU A 151 4.69 4.72 -12.22
C LEU A 151 4.35 3.28 -11.86
N THR A 152 3.25 3.11 -11.15
CA THR A 152 2.79 1.81 -10.64
C THR A 152 1.30 1.85 -10.29
N ALA A 153 0.61 0.73 -10.45
CA ALA A 153 -0.71 0.52 -9.88
C ALA A 153 -0.69 -0.51 -8.73
N SER A 154 0.48 -0.72 -8.07
CA SER A 154 0.64 -1.68 -6.98
C SER A 154 0.13 -3.08 -7.41
N HIS A 155 -0.79 -3.66 -6.66
CA HIS A 155 -1.36 -5.00 -6.88
C HIS A 155 -2.59 -5.06 -7.80
N ASN A 156 -2.98 -3.96 -8.45
CA ASN A 156 -4.13 -3.96 -9.36
C ASN A 156 -3.89 -4.89 -10.58
N PRO A 157 -4.96 -5.37 -11.26
CA PRO A 157 -4.84 -6.15 -12.49
C PRO A 157 -3.99 -5.47 -13.58
N LYS A 158 -3.57 -6.24 -14.57
CA LYS A 158 -2.63 -5.83 -15.64
C LYS A 158 -3.08 -4.65 -16.49
N GLU A 159 -4.39 -4.44 -16.59
CA GLU A 159 -4.99 -3.36 -17.36
C GLU A 159 -4.76 -1.98 -16.72
N TYR A 160 -4.42 -1.95 -15.42
CA TYR A 160 -4.23 -0.72 -14.67
C TYR A 160 -2.78 -0.25 -14.70
N ASN A 161 -2.62 1.07 -14.65
CA ASN A 161 -1.39 1.73 -14.26
C ASN A 161 -1.70 2.91 -13.32
N GLY A 162 -0.68 3.55 -12.77
CA GLY A 162 -0.83 4.65 -11.86
C GLY A 162 0.40 5.55 -11.80
N TYR A 163 0.24 6.65 -11.12
CA TYR A 163 1.24 7.68 -10.90
C TYR A 163 1.16 8.08 -9.43
N LYS A 164 2.06 7.59 -8.59
CA LYS A 164 2.14 7.99 -7.18
C LYS A 164 3.09 9.18 -7.05
N ALA A 165 2.68 10.25 -6.35
CA ALA A 165 3.50 11.43 -6.09
C ALA A 165 3.94 11.50 -4.64
N TYR A 166 5.19 11.91 -4.42
CA TYR A 166 5.87 11.97 -3.12
C TYR A 166 6.44 13.37 -2.89
N TRP A 167 6.57 13.77 -1.63
CA TRP A 167 7.11 15.04 -1.23
C TRP A 167 8.57 14.93 -0.76
N ASP A 168 9.15 16.03 -0.29
CA ASP A 168 10.56 16.17 0.08
C ASP A 168 11.02 15.29 1.25
N ASP A 169 10.07 14.82 2.06
CA ASP A 169 10.34 13.88 3.15
C ASP A 169 10.31 12.40 2.71
N GLY A 170 10.04 12.13 1.44
CA GLY A 170 9.90 10.78 0.89
C GLY A 170 8.56 10.11 1.13
N ALA A 171 7.57 10.80 1.71
CA ALA A 171 6.21 10.30 1.89
C ALA A 171 5.29 10.68 0.72
N GLN A 172 4.24 9.90 0.48
CA GLN A 172 3.19 10.31 -0.44
C GLN A 172 2.59 11.66 -0.02
N VAL A 173 2.30 12.49 -1.02
CA VAL A 173 1.76 13.83 -0.79
C VAL A 173 0.51 13.84 0.06
N LEU A 174 0.43 14.79 0.99
CA LEU A 174 -0.71 15.08 1.85
C LEU A 174 -1.04 16.57 1.78
N ALA A 175 -2.14 16.96 2.41
CA ALA A 175 -2.50 18.37 2.56
C ALA A 175 -1.37 19.18 3.23
N PRO A 176 -1.09 20.39 2.74
CA PRO A 176 -1.80 21.12 1.68
C PRO A 176 -1.32 20.81 0.25
N HIS A 177 -0.28 19.98 0.10
CA HIS A 177 0.42 19.77 -1.18
C HIS A 177 -0.44 18.99 -2.19
N ASP A 178 -1.19 17.97 -1.76
CA ASP A 178 -2.07 17.19 -2.62
C ASP A 178 -3.09 18.10 -3.33
N LYS A 179 -3.78 18.96 -2.58
CA LYS A 179 -4.73 19.92 -3.14
C LYS A 179 -4.03 20.94 -4.07
N GLY A 180 -2.87 21.45 -3.66
CA GLY A 180 -2.13 22.41 -4.47
C GLY A 180 -1.69 21.81 -5.81
N ILE A 181 -1.28 20.54 -5.83
CA ILE A 181 -0.93 19.81 -7.06
C ILE A 181 -2.17 19.61 -7.92
N ILE A 182 -3.29 19.15 -7.34
CA ILE A 182 -4.57 18.96 -8.05
C ILE A 182 -5.01 20.27 -8.72
N ASP A 183 -4.94 21.40 -8.00
CA ASP A 183 -5.32 22.70 -8.51
C ASP A 183 -4.45 23.13 -9.72
N GLU A 184 -3.16 22.78 -9.74
CA GLU A 184 -2.30 23.04 -10.90
C GLU A 184 -2.55 22.06 -12.04
N VAL A 185 -2.75 20.76 -11.77
CA VAL A 185 -3.08 19.74 -12.79
C VAL A 185 -4.36 20.11 -13.54
N ASN A 186 -5.39 20.57 -12.83
CA ASN A 186 -6.68 20.95 -13.43
C ASN A 186 -6.61 22.18 -14.35
N LYS A 187 -5.50 22.94 -14.34
CA LYS A 187 -5.28 24.08 -15.23
C LYS A 187 -4.55 23.70 -16.52
N VAL A 188 -3.97 22.49 -16.59
CA VAL A 188 -3.13 22.08 -17.72
C VAL A 188 -3.99 21.61 -18.87
N GLY A 189 -3.92 22.31 -20.01
CA GLY A 189 -4.36 21.81 -21.31
C GLY A 189 -3.30 20.92 -21.96
N ALA A 190 -3.69 20.09 -22.90
CA ALA A 190 -2.75 19.19 -23.58
C ALA A 190 -1.63 19.98 -24.32
N GLU A 191 -1.95 21.15 -24.85
CA GLU A 191 -1.00 22.05 -25.50
C GLU A 191 0.00 22.72 -24.53
N ASP A 192 -0.30 22.73 -23.25
CA ASP A 192 0.56 23.36 -22.22
C ASP A 192 1.66 22.41 -21.71
N ILE A 193 1.62 21.14 -22.09
CA ILE A 193 2.56 20.12 -21.62
C ILE A 193 3.91 20.25 -22.35
N LYS A 194 4.90 20.77 -21.68
CA LYS A 194 6.24 20.92 -22.22
C LYS A 194 6.97 19.59 -22.31
N GLY A 195 7.63 19.32 -23.43
CA GLY A 195 8.44 18.11 -23.60
C GLY A 195 7.68 16.80 -23.77
N LEU A 196 6.34 16.83 -23.95
CA LEU A 196 5.49 15.63 -24.04
C LEU A 196 5.94 14.62 -25.10
N HIS A 197 6.32 15.09 -26.28
CA HIS A 197 6.71 14.24 -27.42
C HIS A 197 8.23 14.14 -27.58
N THR A 198 9.00 14.58 -26.61
CA THR A 198 10.46 14.49 -26.65
C THR A 198 10.88 13.04 -26.36
N VAL A 199 11.75 12.49 -27.20
CA VAL A 199 12.42 11.22 -26.89
C VAL A 199 13.37 11.46 -25.71
N LEU A 200 13.50 10.47 -24.81
CA LEU A 200 14.41 10.58 -23.68
C LEU A 200 15.84 10.85 -24.18
N ASP A 201 16.38 11.99 -23.77
CA ASP A 201 17.75 12.40 -24.08
C ASP A 201 18.60 12.30 -22.81
N THR A 202 19.35 11.23 -22.66
CA THR A 202 20.28 11.02 -21.54
C THR A 202 21.51 11.94 -21.58
N ALA A 203 21.74 12.68 -22.67
CA ALA A 203 22.75 13.74 -22.73
C ALA A 203 22.26 15.07 -22.16
N ASN A 204 20.96 15.20 -21.87
CA ASN A 204 20.41 16.38 -21.20
C ASN A 204 20.98 16.49 -19.77
N PRO A 205 21.69 17.57 -19.42
CA PRO A 205 22.32 17.73 -18.09
C PRO A 205 21.32 17.75 -16.93
N LEU A 206 20.03 17.93 -17.22
CA LEU A 206 18.96 17.87 -16.22
C LEU A 206 18.44 16.44 -15.99
N ILE A 207 18.86 15.44 -16.79
CA ILE A 207 18.46 14.04 -16.61
C ILE A 207 19.70 13.22 -16.24
N GLU A 208 19.68 12.65 -15.06
CA GLU A 208 20.72 11.76 -14.56
C GLU A 208 20.13 10.37 -14.32
N ILE A 209 20.77 9.36 -14.90
CA ILE A 209 20.38 7.98 -14.69
C ILE A 209 21.02 7.49 -13.40
N ILE A 210 20.20 6.91 -12.51
CA ILE A 210 20.63 6.32 -11.23
C ILE A 210 20.25 4.83 -11.19
N GLY A 211 20.87 4.07 -10.30
CA GLY A 211 20.63 2.63 -10.16
C GLY A 211 21.46 2.00 -9.06
N GLU A 212 22.47 1.19 -9.41
CA GLU A 212 23.24 0.36 -8.47
C GLU A 212 23.86 1.11 -7.29
N GLU A 213 24.23 2.36 -7.45
CA GLU A 213 24.75 3.19 -6.36
C GLU A 213 23.69 3.48 -5.29
N ILE A 214 22.43 3.67 -5.70
CA ILE A 214 21.30 3.85 -4.78
C ILE A 214 20.90 2.51 -4.18
N ASP A 215 20.83 1.43 -4.99
CA ASP A 215 20.58 0.07 -4.53
C ASP A 215 21.50 -0.28 -3.36
N LYS A 216 22.80 -0.01 -3.51
CA LYS A 216 23.79 -0.30 -2.48
C LYS A 216 23.55 0.48 -1.19
N LEU A 217 23.35 1.80 -1.29
CA LEU A 217 23.10 2.65 -0.12
C LEU A 217 21.83 2.22 0.62
N TYR A 218 20.79 1.88 -0.13
CA TYR A 218 19.53 1.43 0.42
C TYR A 218 19.65 0.06 1.11
N LEU A 219 20.30 -0.91 0.47
CA LEU A 219 20.53 -2.23 1.05
C LEU A 219 21.46 -2.18 2.27
N ASP A 220 22.49 -1.33 2.25
CA ASP A 220 23.37 -1.10 3.41
C ASP A 220 22.57 -0.52 4.58
N LYS A 221 21.61 0.39 4.31
CA LYS A 221 20.72 0.93 5.33
C LYS A 221 19.77 -0.13 5.87
N ILE A 222 19.14 -0.93 5.00
CA ILE A 222 18.27 -2.05 5.41
C ILE A 222 19.02 -3.03 6.34
N LYS A 223 20.28 -3.31 6.07
CA LYS A 223 21.07 -4.21 6.93
C LYS A 223 21.18 -3.70 8.37
N THR A 224 21.11 -2.39 8.60
CA THR A 224 21.23 -1.82 9.96
C THR A 224 20.01 -2.07 10.85
N ILE A 225 18.87 -2.48 10.29
CA ILE A 225 17.67 -2.75 11.08
C ILE A 225 17.65 -4.15 11.71
N SER A 226 18.59 -5.03 11.35
CA SER A 226 18.73 -6.36 11.96
C SER A 226 18.90 -6.24 13.49
N ILE A 227 18.10 -7.02 14.21
CA ILE A 227 18.09 -6.99 15.68
C ILE A 227 18.95 -8.11 16.25
N ASP A 228 18.82 -9.33 15.70
CA ASP A 228 19.57 -10.53 16.10
C ASP A 228 20.31 -11.18 14.93
N PRO A 229 21.41 -10.58 14.43
CA PRO A 229 22.18 -11.16 13.35
C PRO A 229 22.84 -12.52 13.73
N GLU A 230 22.96 -12.82 15.00
CA GLU A 230 23.48 -14.11 15.46
C GLU A 230 22.49 -15.26 15.22
N ALA A 231 21.18 -15.01 15.35
CA ALA A 231 20.17 -15.99 14.95
C ALA A 231 20.27 -16.32 13.44
N ILE A 232 20.49 -15.31 12.61
CA ILE A 232 20.70 -15.50 11.16
C ILE A 232 21.93 -16.40 10.93
N ARG A 233 23.04 -16.08 11.59
CA ARG A 233 24.29 -16.84 11.44
C ARG A 233 24.12 -18.31 11.83
N ARG A 234 23.35 -18.61 12.89
CA ARG A 234 23.06 -19.99 13.33
C ARG A 234 22.13 -20.73 12.36
N GLN A 235 21.25 -20.00 11.68
CA GLN A 235 20.21 -20.54 10.78
C GLN A 235 20.42 -20.14 9.30
N LYS A 236 21.68 -19.88 8.90
CA LYS A 236 22.02 -19.40 7.55
C LYS A 236 21.55 -20.32 6.41
N ASP A 237 21.43 -21.61 6.66
CA ASP A 237 20.97 -22.66 5.71
C ASP A 237 19.45 -22.82 5.71
N MET A 238 18.72 -21.99 6.48
CA MET A 238 17.27 -22.00 6.50
C MET A 238 16.71 -21.81 5.09
N LYS A 239 15.78 -22.69 4.70
CA LYS A 239 15.23 -22.70 3.34
C LYS A 239 14.14 -21.66 3.18
N ILE A 240 14.45 -20.60 2.49
CA ILE A 240 13.54 -19.51 2.18
C ILE A 240 13.03 -19.71 0.75
N VAL A 241 11.72 -19.59 0.54
CA VAL A 241 11.12 -19.45 -0.80
C VAL A 241 10.60 -18.02 -0.94
N TYR A 242 10.97 -17.34 -2.02
CA TYR A 242 10.54 -15.99 -2.33
C TYR A 242 9.97 -15.89 -3.76
N THR A 243 8.91 -15.11 -3.92
CA THR A 243 8.38 -14.70 -5.21
C THR A 243 8.08 -13.20 -5.26
N PRO A 244 8.55 -12.48 -6.30
CA PRO A 244 8.19 -11.08 -6.56
C PRO A 244 6.86 -10.94 -7.30
N ILE A 245 6.21 -12.02 -7.69
CA ILE A 245 5.03 -12.02 -8.56
C ILE A 245 5.25 -11.11 -9.79
N HIS A 246 6.35 -11.34 -10.52
CA HIS A 246 6.84 -10.56 -11.67
C HIS A 246 7.29 -9.12 -11.37
N GLY A 247 7.23 -8.68 -10.11
CA GLY A 247 7.43 -7.30 -9.68
C GLY A 247 8.86 -6.89 -9.36
N THR A 248 9.01 -5.66 -8.90
CA THR A 248 10.30 -4.99 -8.63
C THR A 248 11.10 -5.63 -7.51
N GLY A 249 10.45 -6.37 -6.61
CA GLY A 249 11.11 -7.06 -5.52
C GLY A 249 12.20 -8.04 -5.98
N MET A 250 12.14 -8.52 -7.25
CA MET A 250 13.19 -9.37 -7.83
C MET A 250 14.55 -8.70 -7.88
N MET A 251 14.59 -7.38 -7.94
CA MET A 251 15.84 -6.62 -8.04
C MET A 251 16.61 -6.63 -6.71
N LEU A 252 15.93 -6.53 -5.58
CA LEU A 252 16.59 -6.24 -4.32
C LEU A 252 16.32 -7.27 -3.20
N ILE A 253 15.18 -7.94 -3.15
CA ILE A 253 14.84 -8.81 -2.01
C ILE A 253 15.80 -10.01 -1.90
N PRO A 254 16.11 -10.77 -2.98
CA PRO A 254 17.11 -11.83 -2.89
C PRO A 254 18.50 -11.31 -2.49
N ARG A 255 18.90 -10.14 -3.00
CA ARG A 255 20.17 -9.49 -2.64
C ARG A 255 20.21 -9.10 -1.17
N SER A 256 19.12 -8.54 -0.65
CA SER A 256 18.99 -8.16 0.75
C SER A 256 19.11 -9.37 1.67
N LEU A 257 18.40 -10.45 1.38
CA LEU A 257 18.48 -11.71 2.14
C LEU A 257 19.91 -12.27 2.17
N GLN A 258 20.61 -12.27 1.03
CA GLN A 258 22.00 -12.71 0.95
C GLN A 258 22.94 -11.80 1.75
N LEU A 259 22.76 -10.47 1.70
CA LEU A 259 23.52 -9.51 2.49
C LEU A 259 23.32 -9.68 3.99
N TRP A 260 22.15 -10.14 4.42
CA TRP A 260 21.86 -10.47 5.81
C TRP A 260 22.52 -11.79 6.25
N GLY A 261 22.92 -12.65 5.30
CA GLY A 261 23.66 -13.89 5.57
C GLY A 261 22.87 -15.18 5.34
N PHE A 262 21.69 -15.11 4.71
CA PHE A 262 20.95 -16.31 4.32
C PHE A 262 21.55 -16.92 3.04
N GLU A 263 21.94 -18.20 3.11
CA GLU A 263 22.62 -18.91 2.01
C GLU A 263 21.65 -19.72 1.14
N ASN A 264 20.44 -20.03 1.63
CA ASN A 264 19.49 -20.92 0.96
C ASN A 264 18.19 -20.20 0.58
N VAL A 265 18.33 -19.22 -0.31
CA VAL A 265 17.21 -18.43 -0.85
C VAL A 265 16.80 -19.04 -2.20
N ASN A 266 15.57 -19.55 -2.28
CA ASN A 266 15.00 -20.18 -3.46
C ASN A 266 13.89 -19.27 -4.03
N THR A 267 13.92 -19.03 -5.32
CA THR A 267 12.92 -18.20 -5.99
C THR A 267 12.05 -19.04 -6.91
N VAL A 268 10.84 -18.54 -7.23
CA VAL A 268 9.93 -19.16 -8.21
C VAL A 268 10.36 -18.68 -9.60
N PRO A 269 11.01 -19.53 -10.43
CA PRO A 269 11.62 -19.08 -11.70
C PRO A 269 10.61 -18.42 -12.65
N GLU A 270 9.40 -18.95 -12.74
CA GLU A 270 8.33 -18.45 -13.62
C GLU A 270 7.86 -17.07 -13.23
N GLN A 271 7.99 -16.69 -11.95
CA GLN A 271 7.61 -15.38 -11.42
C GLN A 271 8.79 -14.44 -11.24
N MET A 272 10.03 -14.91 -11.42
CA MET A 272 11.25 -14.10 -11.48
C MET A 272 11.50 -13.51 -12.89
N VAL A 273 10.45 -13.33 -13.66
CA VAL A 273 10.49 -12.75 -15.00
C VAL A 273 9.71 -11.44 -14.98
N LYS A 274 10.35 -10.36 -15.43
CA LYS A 274 9.72 -9.04 -15.61
C LYS A 274 8.67 -9.12 -16.72
N ASP A 275 7.40 -9.14 -16.32
CA ASP A 275 6.28 -9.20 -17.26
C ASP A 275 5.05 -8.44 -16.72
N GLY A 276 4.71 -7.32 -17.37
CA GLY A 276 3.55 -6.50 -17.01
C GLY A 276 2.19 -7.14 -17.28
N ASN A 277 2.15 -8.31 -17.93
CA ASN A 277 0.93 -9.07 -18.15
C ASN A 277 0.61 -10.04 -16.99
N PHE A 278 1.54 -10.24 -16.05
CA PHE A 278 1.39 -11.13 -14.89
C PHE A 278 0.86 -12.52 -15.26
N PRO A 279 1.51 -13.28 -16.18
CA PRO A 279 0.93 -14.46 -16.82
C PRO A 279 0.63 -15.62 -15.86
N THR A 280 1.16 -15.59 -14.65
CA THR A 280 1.00 -16.67 -13.65
C THR A 280 -0.11 -16.40 -12.63
N VAL A 281 -0.74 -15.21 -12.66
CA VAL A 281 -1.76 -14.79 -11.68
C VAL A 281 -2.83 -13.93 -12.34
N VAL A 282 -4.05 -13.97 -11.81
CA VAL A 282 -5.14 -13.05 -12.22
C VAL A 282 -4.89 -11.64 -11.64
N SER A 283 -4.44 -11.59 -10.39
CA SER A 283 -4.08 -10.35 -9.71
C SER A 283 -2.76 -10.54 -8.95
N PRO A 284 -1.76 -9.68 -9.16
CA PRO A 284 -0.45 -9.79 -8.51
C PRO A 284 -0.49 -9.28 -7.05
N ASN A 285 -1.44 -9.79 -6.26
CA ASN A 285 -1.65 -9.38 -4.88
C ASN A 285 -1.23 -10.50 -3.92
N PRO A 286 -0.21 -10.31 -3.07
CA PRO A 286 0.26 -11.31 -2.12
C PRO A 286 -0.75 -11.66 -1.01
N GLU A 287 -1.88 -10.96 -0.92
CA GLU A 287 -3.03 -11.33 -0.07
C GLU A 287 -3.78 -12.57 -0.61
N ASN A 288 -3.67 -12.83 -1.91
CA ASN A 288 -4.43 -13.88 -2.58
C ASN A 288 -3.67 -15.22 -2.52
N ALA A 289 -4.37 -16.28 -2.09
CA ALA A 289 -3.80 -17.63 -2.05
C ALA A 289 -3.29 -18.11 -3.42
N GLU A 290 -3.97 -17.72 -4.50
CA GLU A 290 -3.56 -18.02 -5.88
C GLU A 290 -2.16 -17.47 -6.20
N ALA A 291 -1.88 -16.24 -5.79
CA ALA A 291 -0.60 -15.57 -6.07
C ALA A 291 0.59 -16.27 -5.40
N LEU A 292 0.38 -16.93 -4.25
CA LEU A 292 1.40 -17.67 -3.52
C LEU A 292 1.42 -19.17 -3.86
N SER A 293 0.49 -19.66 -4.68
CA SER A 293 0.34 -21.12 -4.95
C SER A 293 1.61 -21.78 -5.49
N MET A 294 2.29 -21.12 -6.43
CA MET A 294 3.55 -21.64 -7.01
C MET A 294 4.68 -21.65 -5.97
N ALA A 295 4.79 -20.61 -5.15
CA ALA A 295 5.78 -20.53 -4.09
C ALA A 295 5.54 -21.59 -3.01
N ILE A 296 4.28 -21.82 -2.61
CA ILE A 296 3.90 -22.89 -1.68
C ILE A 296 4.19 -24.27 -2.28
N ALA A 297 3.93 -24.47 -3.57
CA ALA A 297 4.27 -25.73 -4.25
C ALA A 297 5.78 -26.00 -4.24
N LEU A 298 6.60 -24.97 -4.53
CA LEU A 298 8.04 -25.08 -4.42
C LEU A 298 8.47 -25.35 -2.97
N ALA A 299 7.89 -24.66 -1.99
CA ALA A 299 8.19 -24.82 -0.59
C ALA A 299 7.91 -26.24 -0.09
N LYS A 300 6.79 -26.84 -0.51
CA LYS A 300 6.48 -28.25 -0.23
C LYS A 300 7.51 -29.21 -0.83
N LYS A 301 7.95 -28.94 -2.07
CA LYS A 301 8.92 -29.79 -2.78
C LYS A 301 10.30 -29.81 -2.11
N ILE A 302 10.77 -28.69 -1.58
CA ILE A 302 12.10 -28.56 -0.99
C ILE A 302 12.09 -28.66 0.53
N ASP A 303 10.92 -28.80 1.14
CA ASP A 303 10.68 -28.72 2.60
C ASP A 303 11.23 -27.42 3.18
N ALA A 304 10.67 -26.29 2.70
CA ALA A 304 11.09 -24.96 3.12
C ALA A 304 10.57 -24.58 4.52
N ASP A 305 11.21 -23.60 5.13
CA ASP A 305 10.86 -23.06 6.44
C ASP A 305 9.85 -21.92 6.35
N ILE A 306 9.92 -21.10 5.27
CA ILE A 306 9.06 -19.95 5.06
C ILE A 306 8.84 -19.69 3.55
N VAL A 307 7.67 -19.16 3.22
CA VAL A 307 7.34 -18.57 1.92
C VAL A 307 7.11 -17.08 2.11
N MET A 308 7.72 -16.26 1.26
CA MET A 308 7.51 -14.82 1.20
C MET A 308 7.18 -14.36 -0.22
N ALA A 309 6.34 -13.34 -0.33
CA ALA A 309 5.97 -12.72 -1.60
C ALA A 309 5.90 -11.20 -1.46
N SER A 310 6.19 -10.48 -2.56
CA SER A 310 5.93 -9.04 -2.65
C SER A 310 5.01 -8.72 -3.84
N ASP A 311 4.27 -7.62 -3.75
CA ASP A 311 3.48 -7.10 -4.87
C ASP A 311 4.38 -6.41 -5.91
N PRO A 312 3.83 -6.00 -7.08
CA PRO A 312 4.65 -5.49 -8.20
C PRO A 312 5.57 -4.32 -7.89
N ASP A 313 5.21 -3.43 -6.99
CA ASP A 313 6.04 -2.30 -6.57
C ASP A 313 6.74 -2.51 -5.21
N ALA A 314 6.66 -3.75 -4.69
CA ALA A 314 7.36 -4.22 -3.50
C ALA A 314 7.17 -3.34 -2.26
N ASP A 315 5.95 -2.85 -2.06
CA ASP A 315 5.55 -2.13 -0.85
C ASP A 315 4.74 -3.01 0.13
N ARG A 316 4.35 -4.25 -0.27
CA ARG A 316 3.63 -5.23 0.55
C ARG A 316 4.37 -6.55 0.64
N VAL A 317 4.29 -7.19 1.79
CA VAL A 317 4.85 -8.52 2.05
C VAL A 317 3.76 -9.51 2.43
N GLY A 318 3.59 -10.54 1.59
CA GLY A 318 2.78 -11.72 1.93
C GLY A 318 3.66 -12.85 2.43
N MET A 319 3.12 -13.67 3.33
CA MET A 319 3.85 -14.85 3.82
C MET A 319 2.95 -16.06 4.02
N ALA A 320 3.57 -17.24 3.94
CA ALA A 320 3.01 -18.49 4.43
C ALA A 320 4.04 -19.25 5.27
N CYS A 321 3.57 -19.95 6.27
CA CYS A 321 4.37 -20.81 7.14
C CYS A 321 3.63 -22.11 7.45
N LYS A 322 4.32 -23.07 8.05
CA LYS A 322 3.70 -24.33 8.49
C LYS A 322 2.97 -24.13 9.82
N ASP A 323 1.73 -24.62 9.89
CA ASP A 323 0.98 -24.71 11.14
C ASP A 323 1.49 -25.86 12.03
N SER A 324 0.83 -26.08 13.16
CA SER A 324 1.17 -27.16 14.11
C SER A 324 0.97 -28.59 13.56
N ASN A 325 0.29 -28.74 12.43
CA ASN A 325 0.11 -30.02 11.73
C ASN A 325 1.10 -30.19 10.55
N GLY A 326 1.94 -29.17 10.30
CA GLY A 326 2.86 -29.13 9.16
C GLY A 326 2.21 -28.69 7.85
N GLU A 327 0.97 -28.21 7.88
CA GLU A 327 0.28 -27.69 6.70
C GLU A 327 0.62 -26.23 6.45
N TRP A 328 0.78 -25.84 5.18
CA TRP A 328 1.05 -24.48 4.81
C TRP A 328 -0.19 -23.60 4.94
N VAL A 329 -0.08 -22.56 5.76
CA VAL A 329 -1.13 -21.58 5.99
C VAL A 329 -0.63 -20.19 5.64
N LEU A 330 -1.53 -19.38 5.06
CA LEU A 330 -1.30 -17.95 4.80
C LEU A 330 -1.46 -17.19 6.11
N VAL A 331 -0.54 -16.27 6.36
CA VAL A 331 -0.60 -15.36 7.51
C VAL A 331 -1.09 -14.01 6.99
N ASN A 332 -2.21 -13.52 7.52
CA ASN A 332 -2.79 -12.27 7.04
C ASN A 332 -2.00 -11.02 7.52
N GLY A 333 -2.32 -9.86 6.93
CA GLY A 333 -1.58 -8.62 7.22
C GLY A 333 -1.63 -8.18 8.68
N ASN A 334 -2.76 -8.38 9.38
CA ASN A 334 -2.85 -8.12 10.82
C ASN A 334 -1.90 -9.02 11.62
N GLN A 335 -1.90 -10.32 11.33
CA GLN A 335 -1.03 -11.31 11.98
C GLN A 335 0.45 -11.02 11.69
N THR A 336 0.76 -10.69 10.42
CA THR A 336 2.12 -10.33 10.01
C THR A 336 2.61 -9.09 10.76
N CYS A 337 1.79 -8.05 10.84
CA CYS A 337 2.13 -6.82 11.58
C CYS A 337 2.35 -7.09 13.08
N MET A 338 1.51 -7.94 13.70
CA MET A 338 1.70 -8.37 15.09
C MET A 338 3.04 -9.09 15.30
N ILE A 339 3.38 -10.04 14.42
CA ILE A 339 4.64 -10.79 14.51
C ILE A 339 5.84 -9.83 14.43
N PHE A 340 5.83 -8.88 13.49
CA PHE A 340 6.89 -7.88 13.39
C PHE A 340 7.03 -7.06 14.66
N LEU A 341 5.96 -6.46 15.14
CA LEU A 341 6.01 -5.55 16.28
C LEU A 341 6.32 -6.30 17.59
N TYR A 342 5.77 -7.51 17.76
CA TYR A 342 6.12 -8.37 18.87
C TYR A 342 7.62 -8.65 18.89
N TYR A 343 8.18 -9.10 17.77
CA TYR A 343 9.60 -9.40 17.66
C TYR A 343 10.47 -8.16 17.93
N ILE A 344 10.19 -7.04 17.27
CA ILE A 344 10.94 -5.80 17.43
C ILE A 344 10.96 -5.35 18.89
N ILE A 345 9.80 -5.30 19.53
CA ILE A 345 9.67 -4.82 20.91
C ILE A 345 10.37 -5.79 21.89
N LYS A 346 10.04 -7.08 21.83
CA LYS A 346 10.56 -8.08 22.79
C LYS A 346 12.08 -8.22 22.69
N ASN A 347 12.63 -8.27 21.49
CA ASN A 347 14.06 -8.46 21.32
C ASN A 347 14.86 -7.17 21.59
N ARG A 348 14.33 -5.98 21.28
CA ARG A 348 14.96 -4.72 21.71
C ARG A 348 15.00 -4.58 23.23
N ILE A 349 13.94 -4.99 23.92
CA ILE A 349 13.92 -5.03 25.39
C ILE A 349 14.97 -6.03 25.91
N ALA A 350 14.97 -7.26 25.39
CA ALA A 350 15.90 -8.31 25.83
C ALA A 350 17.38 -7.92 25.63
N MET A 351 17.68 -7.15 24.58
CA MET A 351 19.02 -6.67 24.25
C MET A 351 19.37 -5.32 24.88
N GLY A 352 18.50 -4.74 25.70
CA GLY A 352 18.73 -3.42 26.33
C GLY A 352 18.79 -2.26 25.31
N LYS A 353 18.15 -2.40 24.16
CA LYS A 353 18.17 -1.40 23.06
C LYS A 353 17.02 -0.38 23.13
N MET A 354 16.13 -0.49 24.14
CA MET A 354 15.05 0.48 24.35
C MET A 354 15.56 1.70 25.13
N LYS A 355 15.16 2.89 24.69
CA LYS A 355 15.54 4.18 25.28
C LYS A 355 14.41 4.81 26.10
N GLY A 356 13.17 4.27 25.97
CA GLY A 356 11.97 4.75 26.67
C GLY A 356 11.23 5.88 25.93
N ASN A 357 11.57 6.16 24.68
CA ASN A 357 10.88 7.12 23.83
C ASN A 357 10.45 6.52 22.47
N GLU A 358 10.41 5.19 22.41
CA GLU A 358 9.99 4.48 21.21
C GLU A 358 8.49 4.55 21.02
N PHE A 359 8.08 4.57 19.75
CA PHE A 359 6.68 4.45 19.40
C PHE A 359 6.46 3.56 18.18
N VAL A 360 5.22 3.04 18.09
CA VAL A 360 4.71 2.26 16.97
C VAL A 360 3.45 2.91 16.42
N VAL A 361 3.12 2.62 15.16
CA VAL A 361 1.94 3.20 14.50
C VAL A 361 1.14 2.09 13.81
N LYS A 362 -0.19 2.12 13.95
CA LYS A 362 -1.10 1.28 13.18
C LYS A 362 -2.24 2.10 12.58
N THR A 363 -2.95 1.53 11.61
CA THR A 363 -4.18 2.18 11.15
C THR A 363 -5.36 1.85 12.07
N ILE A 364 -6.38 2.72 12.06
CA ILE A 364 -7.61 2.53 12.85
C ILE A 364 -8.37 1.23 12.54
N VAL A 365 -8.11 0.60 11.40
CA VAL A 365 -8.73 -0.69 11.01
C VAL A 365 -7.80 -1.89 11.21
N THR A 366 -6.54 -1.66 11.55
CA THR A 366 -5.59 -2.71 11.93
C THR A 366 -5.89 -3.20 13.34
N THR A 367 -5.55 -4.45 13.65
CA THR A 367 -5.90 -5.15 14.89
C THR A 367 -5.54 -4.39 16.18
N GLU A 368 -6.43 -4.44 17.17
CA GLU A 368 -6.20 -3.88 18.52
C GLU A 368 -5.17 -4.68 19.34
N LEU A 369 -4.79 -5.88 18.91
CA LEU A 369 -3.73 -6.63 19.59
C LEU A 369 -2.38 -5.91 19.56
N ILE A 370 -2.13 -5.08 18.54
CA ILE A 370 -0.93 -4.22 18.51
C ILE A 370 -0.93 -3.26 19.70
N LYS A 371 -2.08 -2.70 20.05
CA LYS A 371 -2.22 -1.85 21.24
C LYS A 371 -1.93 -2.65 22.51
N ALA A 372 -2.46 -3.86 22.63
CA ALA A 372 -2.19 -4.72 23.79
C ALA A 372 -0.69 -5.07 23.93
N ILE A 373 -0.01 -5.33 22.80
CA ILE A 373 1.45 -5.56 22.78
C ILE A 373 2.20 -4.31 23.23
N ALA A 374 1.87 -3.15 22.68
CA ALA A 374 2.52 -1.88 23.00
C ALA A 374 2.33 -1.50 24.49
N ASP A 375 1.09 -1.51 24.97
CA ASP A 375 0.72 -1.15 26.35
C ASP A 375 1.44 -2.04 27.36
N LYS A 376 1.44 -3.36 27.16
CA LYS A 376 2.08 -4.32 28.08
C LYS A 376 3.60 -4.15 28.15
N ASN A 377 4.21 -3.60 27.12
CA ASN A 377 5.65 -3.37 27.02
C ASN A 377 6.05 -1.88 27.23
N ASN A 378 5.13 -1.02 27.63
CA ASN A 378 5.32 0.42 27.85
C ASN A 378 5.87 1.14 26.60
N VAL A 379 5.40 0.76 25.41
CA VAL A 379 5.70 1.41 24.15
C VAL A 379 4.51 2.28 23.74
N GLU A 380 4.77 3.53 23.36
CA GLU A 380 3.71 4.42 22.90
C GLU A 380 3.17 3.95 21.55
N MET A 381 1.86 4.03 21.34
CA MET A 381 1.22 3.66 20.09
C MET A 381 0.32 4.78 19.57
N TYR A 382 0.39 5.03 18.27
CA TYR A 382 -0.50 5.95 17.57
C TYR A 382 -1.43 5.20 16.61
N ASP A 383 -2.71 5.63 16.59
CA ASP A 383 -3.68 5.27 15.56
C ASP A 383 -3.76 6.36 14.50
N CYS A 384 -3.73 5.99 13.22
CA CYS A 384 -3.94 6.91 12.11
C CYS A 384 -4.93 6.35 11.09
N TYR A 385 -5.31 7.14 10.09
CA TYR A 385 -6.17 6.66 9.00
C TYR A 385 -5.47 5.62 8.13
N THR A 386 -6.25 4.85 7.37
CA THR A 386 -5.75 3.93 6.36
C THR A 386 -5.00 4.67 5.24
N GLY A 387 -3.92 4.07 4.80
CA GLY A 387 -2.97 4.63 3.85
C GLY A 387 -1.67 5.05 4.55
N PHE A 388 -0.56 4.48 4.08
CA PHE A 388 0.73 4.60 4.75
C PHE A 388 1.22 6.06 4.89
N LYS A 389 0.74 6.95 4.03
CA LYS A 389 0.98 8.41 4.14
C LYS A 389 0.58 8.99 5.52
N TRP A 390 -0.41 8.40 6.19
CA TRP A 390 -0.80 8.82 7.53
C TRP A 390 0.16 8.29 8.59
N ILE A 391 0.68 7.07 8.41
CA ILE A 391 1.78 6.54 9.25
C ILE A 391 3.01 7.45 9.07
N ALA A 392 3.36 7.80 7.85
CA ALA A 392 4.47 8.70 7.54
C ALA A 392 4.27 10.10 8.16
N SER A 393 3.04 10.63 8.19
CA SER A 393 2.72 11.89 8.86
C SER A 393 3.02 11.82 10.36
N VAL A 394 2.59 10.75 11.04
CA VAL A 394 2.91 10.55 12.46
C VAL A 394 4.42 10.44 12.69
N ILE A 395 5.14 9.73 11.81
CA ILE A 395 6.60 9.65 11.90
C ILE A 395 7.20 11.07 11.78
N ARG A 396 6.78 11.85 10.78
CA ARG A 396 7.27 13.23 10.55
C ARG A 396 7.01 14.15 11.76
N GLU A 397 5.84 14.10 12.37
CA GLU A 397 5.46 14.91 13.55
C GLU A 397 6.33 14.60 14.77
N ASN A 398 6.85 13.38 14.88
CA ASN A 398 7.69 12.89 15.98
C ASN A 398 9.19 12.88 15.64
N GLU A 399 9.59 13.26 14.44
CA GLU A 399 10.99 13.28 13.99
C GLU A 399 11.85 14.15 14.91
N GLY A 400 12.99 13.61 15.36
CA GLY A 400 13.88 14.27 16.31
C GLY A 400 13.38 14.33 17.77
N LYS A 401 12.17 13.86 18.08
CA LYS A 401 11.58 13.86 19.43
C LYS A 401 11.47 12.45 19.99
N LYS A 402 10.97 11.51 19.19
CA LYS A 402 10.73 10.11 19.54
C LYS A 402 11.30 9.19 18.48
N GLN A 403 11.51 7.93 18.82
CA GLN A 403 12.03 6.92 17.92
C GLN A 403 10.92 6.03 17.39
N TYR A 404 10.61 6.14 16.09
CA TYR A 404 9.76 5.17 15.43
C TYR A 404 10.49 3.84 15.28
N ILE A 405 9.86 2.73 15.72
CA ILE A 405 10.46 1.40 15.65
C ILE A 405 9.72 0.44 14.74
N GLY A 406 8.47 0.74 14.38
CA GLY A 406 7.71 -0.05 13.42
C GLY A 406 6.25 0.32 13.37
N GLY A 407 5.61 -0.05 12.27
CA GLY A 407 4.18 0.11 12.09
C GLY A 407 3.71 -0.44 10.76
N GLY A 408 2.41 -0.64 10.65
CA GLY A 408 1.87 -1.27 9.45
C GLY A 408 0.36 -1.17 9.31
N GLU A 409 -0.08 -1.78 8.23
CA GLU A 409 -1.47 -1.84 7.82
C GLU A 409 -1.94 -3.30 7.73
N GLU A 410 -3.23 -3.51 7.95
CA GLU A 410 -3.89 -4.81 7.75
C GLU A 410 -3.75 -5.34 6.31
N SER A 411 -3.47 -4.44 5.37
CA SER A 411 -3.27 -4.73 3.94
C SER A 411 -1.83 -5.09 3.58
N TYR A 412 -1.11 -5.78 4.47
CA TYR A 412 0.22 -6.36 4.23
C TYR A 412 1.37 -5.34 4.09
N GLY A 413 1.13 -4.07 4.38
CA GLY A 413 2.15 -3.03 4.40
C GLY A 413 2.83 -2.92 5.76
N PHE A 414 4.16 -2.91 5.81
CA PHE A 414 4.94 -2.73 7.04
C PHE A 414 6.19 -1.89 6.78
N LEU A 415 6.62 -1.16 7.79
CA LEU A 415 7.89 -0.44 7.81
C LEU A 415 8.54 -0.58 9.18
N ALA A 416 9.80 -1.00 9.21
CA ALA A 416 10.66 -0.96 10.39
C ALA A 416 11.60 0.24 10.28
N GLU A 417 11.71 1.05 11.34
CA GLU A 417 12.46 2.30 11.39
C GLU A 417 11.98 3.35 10.36
N ASP A 418 12.63 4.49 10.27
CA ASP A 418 12.11 5.67 9.58
C ASP A 418 12.98 6.17 8.40
N PHE A 419 13.85 5.29 7.89
CA PHE A 419 14.76 5.65 6.79
C PHE A 419 14.06 5.85 5.44
N VAL A 420 12.87 5.28 5.26
CA VAL A 420 11.91 5.56 4.19
C VAL A 420 10.58 6.06 4.78
N ARG A 421 9.65 6.49 3.94
CA ARG A 421 8.35 7.04 4.38
C ARG A 421 7.17 6.36 3.67
N ASP A 422 7.37 5.15 3.19
CA ASP A 422 6.33 4.27 2.70
C ASP A 422 6.59 2.83 3.18
N LYS A 423 5.63 1.96 2.98
CA LYS A 423 5.74 0.53 3.24
C LYS A 423 6.95 -0.04 2.49
N ASP A 424 7.65 -0.97 3.10
CA ASP A 424 8.90 -1.49 2.55
C ASP A 424 8.95 -3.01 2.63
N ALA A 425 8.64 -3.69 1.51
CA ALA A 425 8.72 -5.14 1.46
C ALA A 425 10.17 -5.65 1.40
N VAL A 426 11.15 -4.83 1.00
CA VAL A 426 12.56 -5.27 0.97
C VAL A 426 13.09 -5.45 2.38
N SER A 427 12.91 -4.46 3.23
CA SER A 427 13.27 -4.54 4.64
C SER A 427 12.38 -5.52 5.40
N ALA A 428 11.07 -5.55 5.10
CA ALA A 428 10.13 -6.46 5.76
C ALA A 428 10.44 -7.93 5.47
N CYS A 429 10.77 -8.32 4.22
CA CYS A 429 11.18 -9.69 3.91
C CYS A 429 12.47 -10.09 4.65
N SER A 430 13.45 -9.20 4.72
CA SER A 430 14.71 -9.48 5.43
C SER A 430 14.48 -9.65 6.95
N LEU A 431 13.67 -8.76 7.53
CA LEU A 431 13.31 -8.85 8.95
C LEU A 431 12.45 -10.11 9.23
N LEU A 432 11.53 -10.45 8.33
CA LEU A 432 10.71 -11.66 8.48
C LEU A 432 11.55 -12.94 8.43
N ALA A 433 12.57 -12.99 7.58
CA ALA A 433 13.52 -14.08 7.55
C ALA A 433 14.33 -14.16 8.87
N GLU A 434 14.74 -13.00 9.43
CA GLU A 434 15.38 -12.97 10.76
C GLU A 434 14.45 -13.48 11.87
N ILE A 435 13.16 -13.09 11.85
CA ILE A 435 12.17 -13.58 12.80
C ILE A 435 11.99 -15.10 12.69
N CYS A 436 11.98 -15.62 11.46
CA CYS A 436 11.90 -17.06 11.23
C CYS A 436 13.14 -17.78 11.77
N ALA A 437 14.34 -17.24 11.55
CA ALA A 437 15.58 -17.76 12.08
C ALA A 437 15.59 -17.75 13.63
N TRP A 438 15.17 -16.64 14.22
CA TRP A 438 15.04 -16.50 15.69
C TRP A 438 14.02 -17.49 16.28
N ALA A 439 12.91 -17.74 15.62
CA ALA A 439 11.92 -18.74 16.04
C ALA A 439 12.50 -20.15 15.93
N LYS A 440 13.16 -20.46 14.81
CA LYS A 440 13.79 -21.77 14.56
C LYS A 440 14.88 -22.11 15.57
N ASP A 441 15.66 -21.13 16.05
CA ASP A 441 16.62 -21.29 17.15
C ASP A 441 15.97 -21.77 18.44
N GLN A 442 14.70 -21.49 18.63
CA GLN A 442 13.90 -21.92 19.77
C GLN A 442 13.10 -23.19 19.52
N GLY A 443 13.31 -23.84 18.35
CA GLY A 443 12.54 -25.00 17.92
C GLY A 443 11.09 -24.69 17.56
N LYS A 444 10.81 -23.45 17.15
CA LYS A 444 9.47 -22.93 16.80
C LYS A 444 9.36 -22.58 15.34
N THR A 445 8.13 -22.64 14.83
CA THR A 445 7.73 -22.02 13.55
C THR A 445 7.23 -20.59 13.76
N LEU A 446 7.00 -19.83 12.68
CA LEU A 446 6.32 -18.53 12.78
C LEU A 446 4.88 -18.66 13.26
N PHE A 447 4.23 -19.78 12.99
CA PHE A 447 2.89 -20.07 13.50
C PHE A 447 2.92 -20.26 15.03
N ASP A 448 3.96 -20.91 15.56
CA ASP A 448 4.14 -21.03 17.02
C ASP A 448 4.36 -19.66 17.68
N VAL A 449 5.10 -18.76 17.03
CA VAL A 449 5.26 -17.37 17.49
C VAL A 449 3.91 -16.65 17.54
N LEU A 450 3.07 -16.83 16.52
CA LEU A 450 1.71 -16.27 16.50
C LEU A 450 0.86 -16.84 17.65
N MET A 451 0.98 -18.14 17.94
CA MET A 451 0.30 -18.77 19.08
C MET A 451 0.78 -18.20 20.43
N ASP A 452 2.08 -17.97 20.58
CA ASP A 452 2.64 -17.31 21.77
C ASP A 452 2.06 -15.90 21.96
N ILE A 453 1.94 -15.13 20.87
CA ILE A 453 1.31 -13.79 20.91
C ILE A 453 -0.12 -13.89 21.39
N TYR A 454 -0.91 -14.82 20.85
CA TYR A 454 -2.29 -15.00 21.24
C TYR A 454 -2.47 -15.46 22.70
N VAL A 455 -1.58 -16.30 23.18
CA VAL A 455 -1.59 -16.73 24.61
C VAL A 455 -1.18 -15.59 25.54
N GLU A 456 -0.21 -14.77 25.13
CA GLU A 456 0.33 -13.69 25.98
C GLU A 456 -0.56 -12.43 25.99
N TYR A 457 -1.19 -12.09 24.85
CA TYR A 457 -1.90 -10.80 24.67
C TYR A 457 -3.41 -10.94 24.39
N GLY A 458 -3.89 -12.16 24.21
CA GLY A 458 -5.27 -12.44 23.82
C GLY A 458 -5.39 -12.82 22.35
N PHE A 459 -6.47 -13.54 22.03
CA PHE A 459 -6.79 -13.98 20.67
C PHE A 459 -7.49 -12.86 19.89
N SER A 460 -7.19 -12.73 18.61
CA SER A 460 -7.88 -11.85 17.69
C SER A 460 -8.06 -12.52 16.32
N LEU A 461 -9.30 -12.56 15.84
CA LEU A 461 -9.64 -12.92 14.47
C LEU A 461 -10.08 -11.67 13.71
N ASN A 462 -9.42 -11.41 12.59
CA ASN A 462 -9.73 -10.29 11.72
C ASN A 462 -10.33 -10.80 10.40
N HIS A 463 -11.52 -10.33 10.06
CA HIS A 463 -12.25 -10.71 8.85
C HIS A 463 -12.74 -9.46 8.10
N THR A 464 -12.51 -9.41 6.79
CA THR A 464 -12.94 -8.29 5.95
C THR A 464 -14.04 -8.72 4.99
N VAL A 465 -15.18 -8.01 5.03
CA VAL A 465 -16.27 -8.19 4.08
C VAL A 465 -16.25 -7.03 3.08
N ASN A 466 -16.22 -7.36 1.78
CA ASN A 466 -16.29 -6.38 0.70
C ASN A 466 -17.67 -6.46 0.04
N VAL A 467 -18.44 -5.38 0.09
CA VAL A 467 -19.72 -5.27 -0.62
C VAL A 467 -19.51 -4.37 -1.82
N VAL A 468 -19.60 -4.96 -3.02
CA VAL A 468 -19.46 -4.26 -4.30
C VAL A 468 -20.85 -3.99 -4.86
N LYS A 469 -21.12 -2.73 -5.21
CA LYS A 469 -22.37 -2.30 -5.82
C LYS A 469 -22.04 -1.52 -7.10
N PRO A 470 -22.06 -2.18 -8.27
CA PRO A 470 -21.58 -1.58 -9.50
C PRO A 470 -22.44 -0.41 -9.99
N GLY A 471 -21.79 0.53 -10.67
CA GLY A 471 -22.43 1.66 -11.33
C GLY A 471 -22.81 2.82 -10.41
N LYS A 472 -23.39 3.87 -11.00
CA LYS A 472 -23.81 5.10 -10.30
C LYS A 472 -24.82 4.83 -9.19
N THR A 473 -25.83 4.00 -9.49
CA THR A 473 -26.86 3.60 -8.49
C THR A 473 -26.21 2.91 -7.29
N GLY A 474 -25.24 2.03 -7.52
CA GLY A 474 -24.52 1.36 -6.45
C GLY A 474 -23.70 2.32 -5.58
N ALA A 475 -23.07 3.32 -6.19
CA ALA A 475 -22.36 4.37 -5.44
C ALA A 475 -23.31 5.18 -4.56
N ASP A 476 -24.51 5.50 -5.05
CA ASP A 476 -25.52 6.22 -4.28
C ASP A 476 -26.11 5.35 -3.15
N GLU A 477 -26.29 4.05 -3.38
CA GLU A 477 -26.67 3.10 -2.33
C GLU A 477 -25.62 3.03 -1.21
N ILE A 478 -24.33 2.98 -1.53
CA ILE A 478 -23.25 2.98 -0.54
C ILE A 478 -23.27 4.27 0.30
N LYS A 479 -23.48 5.43 -0.34
CA LYS A 479 -23.63 6.70 0.38
C LYS A 479 -24.82 6.65 1.34
N GLN A 480 -25.96 6.11 0.88
CA GLN A 480 -27.16 5.97 1.72
C GLN A 480 -26.93 4.99 2.88
N MET A 481 -26.19 3.89 2.68
CA MET A 481 -25.80 2.99 3.77
C MET A 481 -25.03 3.75 4.87
N MET A 482 -24.05 4.57 4.52
CA MET A 482 -23.29 5.36 5.49
C MET A 482 -24.15 6.39 6.22
N VAL A 483 -25.13 7.02 5.54
CA VAL A 483 -26.11 7.91 6.17
C VAL A 483 -26.97 7.14 7.17
N ASN A 484 -27.49 5.98 6.79
CA ASN A 484 -28.31 5.13 7.64
C ASN A 484 -27.56 4.67 8.89
N PHE A 485 -26.30 4.23 8.76
CA PHE A 485 -25.46 3.83 9.89
C PHE A 485 -25.14 4.99 10.85
N ARG A 486 -25.13 6.24 10.37
CA ARG A 486 -24.95 7.43 11.22
C ARG A 486 -26.23 7.83 11.93
N THR A 487 -27.37 7.78 11.24
CA THR A 487 -28.66 8.18 11.81
C THR A 487 -29.25 7.12 12.75
N ASN A 488 -29.00 5.85 12.45
CA ASN A 488 -29.47 4.69 13.22
C ASN A 488 -28.31 3.72 13.46
N PRO A 489 -27.32 4.06 14.31
CA PRO A 489 -26.21 3.15 14.59
C PRO A 489 -26.71 1.88 15.27
N PRO A 490 -26.08 0.71 15.01
CA PRO A 490 -26.44 -0.52 15.67
C PRO A 490 -26.24 -0.37 17.19
N LYS A 491 -27.21 -0.80 17.97
CA LYS A 491 -27.13 -0.84 19.44
C LYS A 491 -26.54 -2.14 19.95
N GLU A 492 -26.58 -3.17 19.12
CA GLU A 492 -26.11 -4.51 19.40
C GLU A 492 -25.53 -5.13 18.13
N LEU A 493 -24.48 -5.92 18.26
CA LEU A 493 -23.87 -6.72 17.19
C LEU A 493 -23.62 -8.13 17.74
N ALA A 494 -24.08 -9.15 17.02
CA ALA A 494 -23.97 -10.56 17.41
C ALA A 494 -24.45 -10.87 18.85
N GLY A 495 -25.49 -10.16 19.35
CA GLY A 495 -25.99 -10.34 20.71
C GLY A 495 -25.19 -9.58 21.80
N SER A 496 -24.19 -8.79 21.42
CA SER A 496 -23.39 -7.99 22.35
C SER A 496 -23.70 -6.50 22.18
N GLU A 497 -23.90 -5.79 23.30
CA GLU A 497 -24.21 -4.36 23.33
C GLU A 497 -23.06 -3.54 22.73
N VAL A 498 -23.36 -2.57 21.86
CA VAL A 498 -22.39 -1.57 21.38
C VAL A 498 -22.14 -0.55 22.48
N VAL A 499 -20.95 -0.56 23.04
CA VAL A 499 -20.55 0.31 24.16
C VAL A 499 -19.86 1.60 23.72
N LEU A 500 -19.34 1.65 22.48
CA LEU A 500 -18.69 2.84 21.93
C LEU A 500 -18.90 2.91 20.42
N THR A 501 -19.33 4.07 19.94
CA THR A 501 -19.42 4.42 18.51
C THR A 501 -18.44 5.55 18.22
N LYS A 502 -17.57 5.39 17.21
CA LYS A 502 -16.71 6.46 16.70
C LYS A 502 -17.14 6.86 15.30
N ASP A 503 -17.43 8.13 15.09
CA ASP A 503 -17.67 8.72 13.76
C ASP A 503 -16.52 9.67 13.41
N TYR A 504 -15.69 9.24 12.49
CA TYR A 504 -14.53 10.02 12.04
C TYR A 504 -14.89 11.15 11.07
N GLN A 505 -16.14 11.22 10.59
CA GLN A 505 -16.61 12.36 9.81
C GLN A 505 -16.94 13.56 10.71
N SER A 506 -17.47 13.30 11.89
CA SER A 506 -17.75 14.34 12.90
C SER A 506 -16.60 14.50 13.90
N LEU A 507 -15.61 13.59 13.91
CA LEU A 507 -14.55 13.47 14.91
C LEU A 507 -15.10 13.32 16.34
N LYS A 508 -16.19 12.56 16.49
CA LYS A 508 -16.84 12.32 17.80
C LYS A 508 -16.89 10.82 18.12
N ALA A 509 -16.63 10.53 19.39
CA ALA A 509 -16.84 9.21 19.97
C ALA A 509 -17.94 9.30 21.01
N THR A 510 -18.95 8.43 20.93
CA THR A 510 -20.13 8.40 21.81
C THR A 510 -20.21 7.03 22.49
N ASP A 511 -20.26 7.03 23.84
CA ASP A 511 -20.47 5.80 24.60
C ASP A 511 -21.96 5.41 24.70
N ASN A 512 -22.26 4.21 25.23
CA ASN A 512 -23.63 3.71 25.40
C ASN A 512 -24.45 4.50 26.46
N LYS A 513 -23.82 5.42 27.20
CA LYS A 513 -24.47 6.33 28.15
C LYS A 513 -24.77 7.71 27.52
N GLY A 514 -24.33 7.94 26.27
CA GLY A 514 -24.50 9.19 25.55
C GLY A 514 -23.40 10.24 25.84
N ASN A 515 -22.34 9.89 26.54
CA ASN A 515 -21.20 10.80 26.70
C ASN A 515 -20.43 10.90 25.37
N VAL A 516 -20.12 12.15 24.99
CA VAL A 516 -19.42 12.45 23.72
C VAL A 516 -18.03 12.99 24.02
N THR A 517 -17.02 12.44 23.36
CA THR A 517 -15.63 12.90 23.41
C THR A 517 -15.09 13.17 22.01
N ASP A 518 -14.06 14.01 21.91
CA ASP A 518 -13.41 14.30 20.64
C ASP A 518 -12.43 13.18 20.24
N ILE A 519 -12.37 12.91 18.94
CA ILE A 519 -11.37 12.02 18.35
C ILE A 519 -10.21 12.88 17.86
N ALA A 520 -9.02 12.66 18.41
CA ALA A 520 -7.80 13.37 18.02
C ALA A 520 -7.25 12.80 16.70
N GLN A 521 -7.71 13.34 15.58
CA GLN A 521 -7.19 13.03 14.23
C GLN A 521 -7.00 14.32 13.43
N PRO A 522 -5.99 14.39 12.53
CA PRO A 522 -5.63 15.63 11.83
C PRO A 522 -6.66 16.08 10.78
N ALA A 523 -7.54 15.21 10.35
CA ALA A 523 -8.54 15.45 9.32
C ALA A 523 -9.78 14.57 9.54
N THR A 524 -10.88 14.89 8.88
CA THR A 524 -12.09 14.05 8.87
C THR A 524 -11.94 12.88 7.88
N SER A 525 -12.63 11.77 8.14
CA SER A 525 -12.69 10.62 7.25
C SER A 525 -14.07 9.96 7.29
N ASN A 526 -14.51 9.44 6.16
CA ASN A 526 -15.81 8.76 6.08
C ASN A 526 -15.72 7.32 6.63
N VAL A 527 -15.43 7.19 7.92
CA VAL A 527 -15.30 5.92 8.65
C VAL A 527 -16.20 5.94 9.86
N LEU A 528 -16.84 4.81 10.14
CA LEU A 528 -17.55 4.52 11.38
C LEU A 528 -16.89 3.32 12.07
N GLN A 529 -16.86 3.33 13.41
CA GLN A 529 -16.44 2.17 14.19
C GLN A 529 -17.41 1.93 15.34
N TRP A 530 -17.69 0.67 15.59
CA TRP A 530 -18.49 0.20 16.74
C TRP A 530 -17.66 -0.80 17.54
N TYR A 531 -17.67 -0.63 18.85
CA TYR A 531 -17.04 -1.52 19.82
C TYR A 531 -18.11 -2.10 20.72
N THR A 532 -18.14 -3.40 20.86
CA THR A 532 -19.11 -4.11 21.70
C THR A 532 -18.53 -4.45 23.08
N ALA A 533 -19.40 -4.79 24.02
CA ALA A 533 -19.01 -5.16 25.39
C ALA A 533 -18.12 -6.39 25.47
N ASP A 534 -18.22 -7.32 24.52
CA ASP A 534 -17.39 -8.53 24.43
C ASP A 534 -16.05 -8.29 23.70
N GLY A 535 -15.75 -7.05 23.28
CA GLY A 535 -14.52 -6.67 22.62
C GLY A 535 -14.54 -6.82 21.09
N THR A 536 -15.67 -7.17 20.48
CA THR A 536 -15.81 -7.16 19.02
C THR A 536 -15.75 -5.73 18.50
N LYS A 537 -14.94 -5.48 17.46
CA LYS A 537 -14.81 -4.18 16.78
C LYS A 537 -15.25 -4.32 15.34
N VAL A 538 -16.10 -3.44 14.87
CA VAL A 538 -16.48 -3.33 13.47
C VAL A 538 -16.15 -1.95 12.95
N SER A 539 -15.38 -1.88 11.86
CA SER A 539 -15.08 -0.63 11.15
C SER A 539 -15.71 -0.66 9.77
N VAL A 540 -16.39 0.42 9.40
CA VAL A 540 -17.07 0.54 8.10
C VAL A 540 -16.49 1.70 7.32
N ARG A 541 -16.06 1.43 6.08
CA ARG A 541 -15.41 2.42 5.23
C ARG A 541 -15.79 2.22 3.76
N PRO A 542 -16.42 3.21 3.10
CA PRO A 542 -16.58 3.17 1.65
C PRO A 542 -15.24 3.42 0.95
N SER A 543 -15.06 2.82 -0.21
CA SER A 543 -13.90 3.12 -1.08
C SER A 543 -14.05 4.53 -1.66
N GLY A 544 -12.94 5.27 -1.76
CA GLY A 544 -12.90 6.57 -2.43
C GLY A 544 -12.84 6.49 -3.96
N THR A 545 -12.46 5.33 -4.51
CA THR A 545 -12.16 5.17 -5.94
C THR A 545 -13.05 4.15 -6.66
N GLU A 546 -13.76 3.31 -5.92
CA GLU A 546 -14.56 2.22 -6.46
C GLU A 546 -15.91 2.16 -5.74
N PRO A 547 -16.99 1.71 -6.42
CA PRO A 547 -18.31 1.58 -5.79
C PRO A 547 -18.37 0.33 -4.89
N LYS A 548 -17.59 0.35 -3.83
CA LYS A 548 -17.55 -0.69 -2.80
C LYS A 548 -17.46 -0.11 -1.39
N ILE A 549 -17.97 -0.86 -0.43
CA ILE A 549 -17.85 -0.57 1.00
C ILE A 549 -17.21 -1.77 1.70
N LYS A 550 -16.28 -1.51 2.60
CA LYS A 550 -15.57 -2.52 3.37
C LYS A 550 -16.03 -2.50 4.82
N PHE A 551 -16.24 -3.71 5.35
CA PHE A 551 -16.46 -3.93 6.78
C PHE A 551 -15.28 -4.73 7.32
N TYR A 552 -14.55 -4.15 8.26
CA TYR A 552 -13.47 -4.81 8.97
C TYR A 552 -14.00 -5.27 10.31
N ILE A 553 -14.10 -6.57 10.51
CA ILE A 553 -14.64 -7.20 11.71
C ILE A 553 -13.47 -7.83 12.47
N GLU A 554 -13.26 -7.38 13.68
CA GLU A 554 -12.29 -7.96 14.61
C GLU A 554 -13.02 -8.56 15.80
N VAL A 555 -12.85 -9.85 16.03
CA VAL A 555 -13.39 -10.57 17.19
C VAL A 555 -12.24 -10.92 18.10
N THR A 556 -12.28 -10.44 19.34
CA THR A 556 -11.26 -10.72 20.34
C THR A 556 -11.73 -11.75 21.38
N GLY A 557 -10.77 -12.40 22.05
CA GLY A 557 -11.07 -13.38 23.09
C GLY A 557 -9.82 -13.82 23.85
N GLU A 558 -9.99 -14.69 24.82
CA GLU A 558 -8.88 -15.33 25.52
C GLU A 558 -8.46 -16.62 24.81
N MET A 559 -7.17 -16.87 24.72
CA MET A 559 -6.59 -18.15 24.32
C MET A 559 -5.58 -18.60 25.36
N LYS A 560 -5.90 -19.69 26.09
CA LYS A 560 -5.10 -20.15 27.24
C LYS A 560 -3.91 -21.03 26.86
N CYS A 561 -3.94 -21.59 25.67
CA CYS A 561 -2.87 -22.48 25.19
C CYS A 561 -2.90 -22.57 23.65
N PRO A 562 -1.75 -22.88 22.99
CA PRO A 562 -1.68 -23.05 21.53
C PRO A 562 -2.69 -24.06 20.97
N LYS A 563 -2.94 -25.17 21.68
CA LYS A 563 -3.91 -26.20 21.26
C LYS A 563 -5.37 -25.72 21.25
N CYS A 564 -5.66 -24.59 21.88
CA CYS A 564 -6.99 -23.97 21.94
C CYS A 564 -7.32 -23.17 20.67
N TYR A 565 -6.36 -22.98 19.75
CA TYR A 565 -6.50 -22.10 18.58
C TYR A 565 -7.70 -22.46 17.70
N ALA A 566 -7.83 -23.73 17.29
CA ALA A 566 -8.90 -24.15 16.41
C ALA A 566 -10.31 -23.91 16.99
N GLU A 567 -10.47 -24.06 18.33
CA GLU A 567 -11.73 -23.78 19.01
C GLU A 567 -11.99 -22.25 19.07
N ALA A 568 -10.96 -21.47 19.41
CA ALA A 568 -11.05 -20.01 19.46
C ALA A 568 -11.40 -19.42 18.08
N GLU A 569 -10.73 -19.89 17.03
CA GLU A 569 -10.98 -19.48 15.64
C GLU A 569 -12.39 -19.82 15.21
N LYS A 570 -12.87 -21.07 15.46
CA LYS A 570 -14.22 -21.50 15.15
C LYS A 570 -15.28 -20.64 15.84
N LYS A 571 -15.09 -20.35 17.14
CA LYS A 571 -16.00 -19.50 17.91
C LYS A 571 -16.02 -18.07 17.36
N ALA A 572 -14.84 -17.51 17.08
CA ALA A 572 -14.74 -16.17 16.51
C ALA A 572 -15.38 -16.07 15.12
N MET A 573 -15.23 -17.09 14.26
CA MET A 573 -15.91 -17.13 12.96
C MET A 573 -17.43 -17.17 13.10
N GLN A 574 -17.97 -17.89 14.10
CA GLN A 574 -19.41 -17.86 14.40
C GLN A 574 -19.87 -16.43 14.78
N THR A 575 -19.06 -15.72 15.57
CA THR A 575 -19.35 -14.31 15.91
C THR A 575 -19.30 -13.43 14.67
N VAL A 576 -18.31 -13.61 13.78
CA VAL A 576 -18.23 -12.89 12.49
C VAL A 576 -19.51 -13.08 11.68
N GLU A 577 -19.99 -14.31 11.53
CA GLU A 577 -21.23 -14.58 10.79
C GLU A 577 -22.46 -13.94 11.47
N ALA A 578 -22.54 -13.96 12.79
CA ALA A 578 -23.60 -13.28 13.52
C ALA A 578 -23.55 -11.75 13.37
N VAL A 579 -22.35 -11.14 13.34
CA VAL A 579 -22.16 -9.72 13.05
C VAL A 579 -22.63 -9.38 11.63
N LYS A 580 -22.30 -10.21 10.63
CA LYS A 580 -22.77 -10.02 9.25
C LYS A 580 -24.28 -9.99 9.18
N VAL A 581 -24.96 -10.95 9.84
CA VAL A 581 -26.42 -10.98 9.93
C VAL A 581 -26.96 -9.72 10.60
N SER A 582 -26.36 -9.27 11.71
CA SER A 582 -26.78 -8.04 12.41
C SER A 582 -26.68 -6.79 11.53
N LEU A 583 -25.76 -6.77 10.55
CA LEU A 583 -25.55 -5.66 9.62
C LEU A 583 -26.27 -5.79 8.29
N GLY A 584 -26.95 -6.93 8.05
CA GLY A 584 -27.64 -7.20 6.79
C GLY A 584 -26.69 -7.50 5.61
N LEU A 585 -25.56 -8.13 5.89
CA LEU A 585 -24.49 -8.47 4.93
C LEU A 585 -24.61 -9.90 4.44
#